data_9e977a99093668d2aff88836c6b4a0b1
#
_entry.id   9e977a99093668d2aff88836c6b4a0b1
#
_cell.length_a   1.000
_cell.length_b   1.000
_cell.length_c   1.000
_cell.angle_alpha   90.00
_cell.angle_beta   90.00
_cell.angle_gamma   90.00
#
_symmetry.space_group_name_H-M   'P 1'
#
loop_
_entity.id
_entity.type
_entity.pdbx_description
1 polymer ?
#
loop_
_entity_poly.entity_id
_entity_poly.type
_entity_poly.pdbx_seq_one_letter_code
_entity_poly.pdbx_strand_id
1 'polypeptide(L)' 'MFALIQRGQIYTDRAGYPVVITRITEHSVFFRRMDGRTQSVKINDFNELFERIDH' A
#
# COMPACT_ATOMS: atom_id res chain seq x y z
N MET A 1 9.27 13.85 9.99
CA MET A 1 9.43 12.38 9.93
C MET A 1 8.41 11.77 9.00
N PHE A 2 8.81 10.81 8.24
CA PHE A 2 7.92 10.13 7.32
C PHE A 2 7.69 8.69 7.77
N ALA A 3 6.54 8.16 7.43
CA ALA A 3 6.22 6.78 7.74
C ALA A 3 6.87 5.87 6.70
N LEU A 4 7.54 4.82 7.16
CA LEU A 4 8.11 3.83 6.28
C LEU A 4 7.05 2.83 5.86
N ILE A 5 6.89 2.68 4.55
CA ILE A 5 6.03 1.65 3.99
C ILE A 5 6.86 0.38 3.90
N GLN A 6 6.37 -0.71 4.50
CA GLN A 6 7.12 -1.96 4.56
C GLN A 6 6.30 -3.12 4.02
N ARG A 7 7.01 -4.10 3.48
CA ARG A 7 6.37 -5.33 3.00
C ARG A 7 5.65 -6.03 4.15
N GLY A 8 4.45 -6.51 3.89
CA GLY A 8 3.63 -7.20 4.87
C GLY A 8 2.68 -6.30 5.64
N GLN A 9 2.82 -4.99 5.52
CA GLN A 9 1.88 -4.07 6.16
C GLN A 9 0.55 -4.07 5.43
N ILE A 10 -0.51 -3.74 6.17
CA ILE A 10 -1.86 -3.69 5.62
C ILE A 10 -2.31 -2.25 5.56
N TYR A 11 -2.81 -1.87 4.39
CA TYR A 11 -3.39 -0.55 4.14
C TYR A 11 -4.80 -0.71 3.62
N THR A 12 -5.58 0.35 3.67
CA THR A 12 -6.89 0.37 3.01
C THR A 12 -6.90 1.47 1.97
N ASP A 13 -7.64 1.24 0.88
CA ASP A 13 -7.89 2.31 -0.08
C ASP A 13 -9.01 3.21 0.44
N ARG A 14 -9.36 4.23 -0.35
CA ARG A 14 -10.38 5.18 0.07
C ARG A 14 -11.76 4.58 0.20
N ALA A 15 -12.01 3.47 -0.47
CA ALA A 15 -13.26 2.73 -0.37
C ALA A 15 -13.29 1.80 0.84
N GLY A 16 -12.16 1.68 1.56
CA GLY A 16 -12.08 0.83 2.75
C GLY A 16 -11.65 -0.60 2.49
N TYR A 17 -11.24 -0.92 1.27
CA TYR A 17 -10.79 -2.28 0.95
C TYR A 17 -9.33 -2.46 1.33
N PRO A 18 -9.01 -3.55 2.05
CA PRO A 18 -7.62 -3.77 2.49
C PRO A 18 -6.73 -4.26 1.36
N VAL A 19 -5.45 -3.89 1.45
CA VAL A 19 -4.41 -4.37 0.55
C VAL A 19 -3.18 -4.71 1.40
N VAL A 20 -2.39 -5.66 0.92
CA VAL A 20 -1.16 -6.07 1.60
C VAL A 20 0.03 -5.67 0.75
N ILE A 21 0.98 -4.98 1.36
CA ILE A 21 2.19 -4.55 0.66
C ILE A 21 3.05 -5.76 0.35
N THR A 22 3.36 -5.96 -0.92
CA THR A 22 4.18 -7.11 -1.35
C THR A 22 5.59 -6.72 -1.73
N ARG A 23 5.78 -5.48 -2.20
CA ARG A 23 7.10 -5.04 -2.63
C ARG A 23 7.16 -3.52 -2.66
N ILE A 24 8.33 -2.97 -2.37
CA ILE A 24 8.56 -1.53 -2.45
C ILE A 24 9.84 -1.31 -3.24
N THR A 25 9.77 -0.40 -4.21
CA THR A 25 10.94 0.06 -4.97
C THR A 25 11.18 1.52 -4.64
N GLU A 26 12.20 2.11 -5.28
CA GLU A 26 12.52 3.53 -5.06
C GLU A 26 11.36 4.46 -5.38
N HIS A 27 10.52 4.07 -6.34
CA HIS A 27 9.50 4.96 -6.87
C HIS A 27 8.09 4.42 -6.74
N SER A 28 7.93 3.15 -6.42
CA SER A 28 6.62 2.49 -6.50
C SER A 28 6.38 1.58 -5.30
N VAL A 29 5.10 1.40 -5.00
CA VAL A 29 4.65 0.46 -3.99
C VAL A 29 3.78 -0.58 -4.68
N PHE A 30 4.12 -1.85 -4.49
CA PHE A 30 3.35 -2.97 -5.03
C PHE A 30 2.53 -3.57 -3.90
N PHE A 31 1.28 -3.87 -4.20
CA PHE A 31 0.39 -4.41 -3.19
C PHE A 31 -0.55 -5.43 -3.82
N ARG A 32 -1.04 -6.33 -3.00
CA ARG A 32 -2.01 -7.34 -3.41
C ARG A 32 -3.36 -7.02 -2.80
N ARG A 33 -4.38 -7.03 -3.62
CA ARG A 33 -5.75 -6.89 -3.16
C ARG A 33 -6.29 -8.24 -2.68
N MET A 34 -7.37 -8.21 -1.92
CA MET A 34 -7.96 -9.44 -1.37
C MET A 34 -8.47 -10.41 -2.42
N ASP A 35 -8.74 -9.93 -3.64
CA ASP A 35 -9.12 -10.80 -4.74
C ASP A 35 -7.92 -11.47 -5.42
N GLY A 36 -6.71 -11.25 -4.92
CA GLY A 36 -5.49 -11.84 -5.45
C GLY A 36 -4.78 -11.02 -6.50
N ARG A 37 -5.34 -9.87 -6.89
CA ARG A 37 -4.71 -9.02 -7.89
C ARG A 37 -3.57 -8.21 -7.30
N THR A 38 -2.45 -8.18 -7.99
CA THR A 38 -1.32 -7.34 -7.62
C THR A 38 -1.33 -6.07 -8.47
N GLN A 39 -1.18 -4.93 -7.81
CA GLN A 39 -1.17 -3.64 -8.46
C GLN A 39 0.01 -2.82 -7.92
N SER A 40 0.31 -1.73 -8.61
CA SER A 40 1.35 -0.81 -8.14
C SER A 40 0.92 0.63 -8.37
N VAL A 41 1.41 1.51 -7.51
CA VAL A 41 1.23 2.95 -7.66
C VAL A 41 2.55 3.63 -7.30
N LYS A 42 2.70 4.86 -7.73
CA LYS A 42 3.85 5.67 -7.34
C LYS A 42 3.81 5.90 -5.83
N ILE A 43 4.97 5.91 -5.22
CA ILE A 43 5.07 6.03 -3.77
C ILE A 43 4.42 7.33 -3.25
N ASN A 44 4.54 8.42 -4.01
CA ASN A 44 3.94 9.69 -3.64
C ASN A 44 2.41 9.62 -3.68
N ASP A 45 1.87 8.89 -4.66
CA ASP A 45 0.43 8.72 -4.78
C ASP A 45 -0.11 7.76 -3.73
N PHE A 46 0.69 6.78 -3.35
CA PHE A 46 0.26 5.78 -2.38
C PHE A 46 -0.16 6.41 -1.06
N ASN A 47 0.61 7.37 -0.58
CA ASN A 47 0.31 8.04 0.70
C ASN A 47 -0.99 8.83 0.65
N GLU A 48 -1.41 9.27 -0.53
CA GLU A 48 -2.66 10.00 -0.70
C GLU A 48 -3.85 9.07 -0.88
N LEU A 49 -3.62 7.90 -1.48
CA LEU A 49 -4.70 6.99 -1.86
C LEU A 49 -4.97 5.92 -0.83
N PHE A 50 -4.03 5.65 0.05
CA PHE A 50 -4.12 4.55 1.00
C PHE A 50 -3.83 5.01 2.41
N GLU A 51 -4.41 4.31 3.36
CA GLU A 51 -4.23 4.61 4.77
C GLU A 51 -3.84 3.33 5.51
N ARG A 52 -2.83 3.44 6.36
CA ARG A 52 -2.36 2.31 7.16
C ARG A 52 -3.37 2.01 8.27
N ILE A 53 -3.74 0.75 8.42
CA ILE A 53 -4.73 0.34 9.42
C ILE A 53 -4.14 -0.45 10.58
N ASP A 54 -2.92 -0.95 10.46
CA ASP A 54 -2.25 -1.62 11.57
C ASP A 54 -1.46 -0.59 12.37
N HIS A 55 -1.54 -0.66 13.66
CA HIS A 55 -0.87 0.29 14.54
C HIS A 55 0.29 -0.37 15.26
#